data_7b39dc0f8e5f77bc2d4d6b50e36f73e6
#
_entry.id   7b39dc0f8e5f77bc2d4d6b50e36f73e6
#
_cell.length_a   1.000
_cell.length_b   1.000
_cell.length_c   1.000
_cell.angle_alpha   90.00
_cell.angle_beta   90.00
_cell.angle_gamma   90.00
#
_symmetry.space_group_name_H-M   'P 1'
#
loop_
_entity.id
_entity.type
_entity.pdbx_description
1 polymer ?
#
loop_
_entity_poly.entity_id
_entity_poly.type
_entity_poly.pdbx_seq_one_letter_code
_entity_poly.pdbx_strand_id
1 'polypeptide(L)'
;MINRIFNESNIDTMQRMGDNFVDGIICSPPYNISTKRKDGYYNTGYSDIDNLTAEEYIETRKREFLEFERIVKNDGVILYNISYVNDNPILPFQLIEKIHSETNLTLADVIYWKKKNSMPFQSSRTNLSRIVEPVYVFVNKQNLKSFKTNKEIS
;
A
#
# COMPACT_ATOMS: atom_id res chain seq x y z
N MET A 1 20.39 7.13 -9.56
CA MET A 1 19.37 6.06 -9.81
C MET A 1 18.16 6.57 -10.59
N ILE A 2 18.34 7.37 -11.63
CA ILE A 2 17.23 7.95 -12.41
C ILE A 2 16.91 7.02 -13.59
N ASN A 3 15.61 6.81 -13.86
CA ASN A 3 15.10 6.00 -14.98
C ASN A 3 15.64 4.55 -14.99
N ARG A 4 15.58 3.89 -13.85
CA ARG A 4 16.01 2.50 -13.66
C ARG A 4 14.86 1.62 -13.19
N ILE A 5 14.86 0.38 -13.67
CA ILE A 5 14.00 -0.71 -13.16
C ILE A 5 14.94 -1.70 -12.46
N PHE A 6 14.56 -2.08 -11.25
CA PHE A 6 15.30 -3.04 -10.42
C PHE A 6 14.47 -4.32 -10.28
N ASN A 7 15.08 -5.47 -10.55
CA ASN A 7 14.46 -6.78 -10.36
C ASN A 7 15.03 -7.42 -9.08
N GLU A 8 14.65 -6.86 -7.94
CA GLU A 8 15.12 -7.27 -6.62
C GLU A 8 14.10 -6.83 -5.54
N SER A 9 14.37 -7.14 -4.28
CA SER A 9 13.57 -6.64 -3.16
C SER A 9 13.56 -5.10 -3.15
N ASN A 10 12.37 -4.51 -2.94
CA ASN A 10 12.24 -3.06 -2.78
C ASN A 10 13.07 -2.53 -1.59
N ILE A 11 13.18 -3.30 -0.50
CA ILE A 11 14.01 -2.94 0.66
C ILE A 11 15.48 -2.81 0.23
N ASP A 12 16.02 -3.79 -0.50
CA ASP A 12 17.43 -3.77 -0.95
C ASP A 12 17.69 -2.57 -1.86
N THR A 13 16.74 -2.26 -2.74
CA THR A 13 16.83 -1.07 -3.59
C THR A 13 16.82 0.21 -2.75
N MET A 14 15.88 0.34 -1.82
CA MET A 14 15.73 1.54 -1.00
C MET A 14 16.93 1.78 -0.08
N GLN A 15 17.54 0.73 0.48
CA GLN A 15 18.76 0.85 1.31
C GLN A 15 19.95 1.49 0.59
N ARG A 16 19.97 1.41 -0.74
CA ARG A 16 21.00 2.09 -1.55
C ARG A 16 20.66 3.53 -1.92
N MET A 17 19.45 3.99 -1.60
CA MET A 17 19.04 5.38 -1.78
C MET A 17 19.43 6.22 -0.58
N GLY A 18 19.82 7.47 -0.82
CA GLY A 18 20.02 8.44 0.26
C GLY A 18 18.70 8.88 0.89
N ASP A 19 18.79 9.53 2.03
CA ASP A 19 17.63 10.14 2.69
C ASP A 19 17.09 11.29 1.83
N ASN A 20 15.78 11.50 1.87
CA ASN A 20 15.08 12.57 1.12
C ASN A 20 15.39 12.55 -0.39
N PHE A 21 15.51 11.36 -0.98
CA PHE A 21 15.95 11.17 -2.35
C PHE A 21 14.80 11.31 -3.38
N VAL A 22 13.57 10.91 -3.03
CA VAL A 22 12.43 10.90 -3.97
C VAL A 22 11.36 11.92 -3.57
N ASP A 23 10.69 12.50 -4.57
CA ASP A 23 9.59 13.45 -4.36
C ASP A 23 8.29 12.76 -3.97
N GLY A 24 8.11 11.50 -4.37
CA GLY A 24 6.93 10.72 -4.06
C GLY A 24 7.12 9.24 -4.31
N ILE A 25 6.26 8.45 -3.70
CA ILE A 25 6.23 6.99 -3.82
C ILE A 25 4.82 6.57 -4.23
N ILE A 26 4.72 5.68 -5.22
CA ILE A 26 3.49 5.00 -5.58
C ILE A 26 3.73 3.51 -5.41
N CYS A 27 2.94 2.87 -4.56
CA CYS A 27 3.11 1.46 -4.23
C CYS A 27 1.76 0.74 -4.19
N SER A 28 1.75 -0.49 -4.71
CA SER A 28 0.66 -1.46 -4.57
C SER A 28 1.30 -2.79 -4.15
N PRO A 29 1.39 -3.07 -2.85
CA PRO A 29 2.03 -4.29 -2.34
C PRO A 29 1.17 -5.53 -2.62
N PRO A 30 1.69 -6.74 -2.43
CA PRO A 30 0.85 -7.92 -2.28
C PRO A 30 -0.17 -7.72 -1.15
N TYR A 31 -1.44 -8.11 -1.38
CA TYR A 31 -2.55 -7.81 -0.46
C TYR A 31 -2.77 -8.89 0.61
N ASN A 32 -1.89 -9.86 0.71
CA ASN A 32 -2.01 -11.02 1.59
C ASN A 32 -3.27 -11.86 1.30
N ILE A 33 -3.50 -12.14 0.02
CA ILE A 33 -4.73 -12.77 -0.47
C ILE A 33 -4.77 -14.26 -0.18
N SER A 34 -3.68 -14.85 0.32
CA SER A 34 -3.52 -16.29 0.56
C SER A 34 -3.98 -17.13 -0.63
N THR A 35 -3.08 -17.40 -1.55
CA THR A 35 -3.35 -18.17 -2.78
C THR A 35 -3.59 -19.68 -2.52
N LYS A 36 -4.16 -20.05 -1.38
CA LYS A 36 -4.68 -21.42 -1.14
C LYS A 36 -5.93 -21.72 -1.95
N ARG A 37 -5.97 -21.30 -3.22
CA ARG A 37 -6.93 -21.86 -4.16
C ARG A 37 -6.45 -23.22 -4.63
N LYS A 38 -7.22 -24.24 -4.35
CA LYS A 38 -7.00 -25.65 -4.73
C LYS A 38 -6.95 -25.89 -6.26
N ASP A 39 -7.21 -24.88 -7.06
CA ASP A 39 -7.34 -24.96 -8.52
C ASP A 39 -6.13 -24.48 -9.32
N GLY A 40 -5.03 -24.13 -8.65
CA GLY A 40 -3.73 -23.84 -9.31
C GLY A 40 -3.69 -22.63 -10.24
N TYR A 41 -4.79 -21.88 -10.38
CA TYR A 41 -4.93 -20.86 -11.40
C TYR A 41 -4.21 -19.53 -11.12
N TYR A 42 -3.71 -19.32 -9.89
CA TYR A 42 -2.93 -18.14 -9.52
C TYR A 42 -1.70 -18.53 -8.67
N ASN A 43 -0.82 -19.33 -9.25
CA ASN A 43 0.53 -19.46 -8.72
C ASN A 43 1.33 -18.22 -9.20
N THR A 44 1.16 -17.11 -8.52
CA THR A 44 1.75 -15.82 -8.91
C THR A 44 3.23 -15.70 -8.58
N GLY A 45 3.88 -16.73 -8.05
CA GLY A 45 5.27 -16.64 -7.59
C GLY A 45 5.47 -15.79 -6.32
N TYR A 46 4.38 -15.28 -5.73
CA TYR A 46 4.39 -14.45 -4.51
C TYR A 46 3.95 -15.21 -3.26
N SER A 47 3.95 -16.54 -3.29
CA SER A 47 3.41 -17.39 -2.21
C SER A 47 4.01 -17.07 -0.83
N ASP A 48 5.29 -16.71 -0.78
CA ASP A 48 6.02 -16.52 0.47
C ASP A 48 5.74 -15.16 1.14
N ILE A 49 5.27 -14.18 0.36
CA ILE A 49 4.99 -12.82 0.84
C ILE A 49 3.50 -12.46 0.82
N ASP A 50 2.66 -13.34 0.28
CA ASP A 50 1.21 -13.14 0.12
C ASP A 50 0.39 -14.17 0.91
N ASN A 51 0.99 -14.82 1.90
CA ASN A 51 0.37 -15.83 2.79
C ASN A 51 0.91 -15.72 4.23
N LEU A 52 1.06 -14.52 4.70
CA LEU A 52 1.52 -14.22 6.05
C LEU A 52 0.34 -14.18 7.03
N THR A 53 0.61 -14.36 8.31
CA THR A 53 -0.36 -13.96 9.35
C THR A 53 -0.60 -12.45 9.27
N ALA A 54 -1.71 -11.95 9.82
CA ALA A 54 -1.98 -10.51 9.81
C ALA A 54 -0.87 -9.72 10.50
N GLU A 55 -0.32 -10.24 11.59
CA GLU A 55 0.76 -9.61 12.35
C GLU A 55 2.07 -9.57 11.55
N GLU A 56 2.48 -10.69 10.97
CA GLU A 56 3.68 -10.76 10.11
C GLU A 56 3.56 -9.83 8.90
N TYR A 57 2.37 -9.76 8.30
CA TYR A 57 2.10 -8.87 7.18
C TYR A 57 2.26 -7.39 7.59
N ILE A 58 1.63 -6.99 8.69
CA ILE A 58 1.70 -5.61 9.21
C ILE A 58 3.15 -5.24 9.52
N GLU A 59 3.90 -6.11 10.20
CA GLU A 59 5.31 -5.85 10.53
C GLU A 59 6.19 -5.77 9.27
N THR A 60 5.94 -6.61 8.27
CA THR A 60 6.66 -6.54 6.99
C THR A 60 6.38 -5.23 6.26
N ARG A 61 5.12 -4.82 6.18
CA ARG A 61 4.75 -3.53 5.55
C ARG A 61 5.29 -2.34 6.34
N LYS A 62 5.27 -2.41 7.67
CA LYS A 62 5.89 -1.36 8.51
C LYS A 62 7.37 -1.14 8.20
N ARG A 63 8.14 -2.21 8.00
CA ARG A 63 9.55 -2.09 7.59
C ARG A 63 9.71 -1.34 6.28
N GLU A 64 8.84 -1.60 5.31
CA GLU A 64 8.83 -0.83 4.06
C GLU A 64 8.51 0.64 4.29
N PHE A 65 7.55 0.94 5.17
CA PHE A 65 7.17 2.32 5.49
C PHE A 65 8.28 3.08 6.22
N LEU A 66 9.10 2.44 7.01
CA LEU A 66 10.30 3.07 7.62
C LEU A 66 11.32 3.47 6.53
N GLU A 67 11.50 2.63 5.50
CA GLU A 67 12.33 3.01 4.35
C GLU A 67 11.66 4.07 3.49
N PHE A 68 10.35 4.02 3.28
CA PHE A 68 9.60 5.08 2.57
C PHE A 68 9.77 6.43 3.27
N GLU A 69 9.61 6.45 4.62
CA GLU A 69 9.82 7.65 5.42
C GLU A 69 11.22 8.23 5.25
N ARG A 70 12.24 7.37 5.22
CA ARG A 70 13.64 7.79 5.09
C ARG A 70 13.94 8.38 3.72
N ILE A 71 13.47 7.73 2.65
CA ILE A 71 13.84 8.11 1.27
C ILE A 71 12.94 9.19 0.67
N VAL A 72 11.69 9.33 1.13
CA VAL A 72 10.81 10.38 0.64
C VAL A 72 11.21 11.74 1.22
N LYS A 73 11.14 12.80 0.42
CA LYS A 73 11.38 14.17 0.89
C LYS A 73 10.38 14.55 1.98
N ASN A 74 10.76 15.48 2.84
CA ASN A 74 9.90 15.93 3.94
C ASN A 74 8.52 16.42 3.48
N ASP A 75 8.44 17.07 2.34
CA ASP A 75 7.21 17.56 1.70
C ASP A 75 6.65 16.58 0.65
N GLY A 76 7.25 15.40 0.53
CA GLY A 76 6.83 14.37 -0.41
C GLY A 76 5.59 13.60 0.05
N VAL A 77 5.07 12.76 -0.83
CA VAL A 77 3.83 12.01 -0.63
C VAL A 77 4.01 10.53 -0.94
N ILE A 78 3.31 9.68 -0.20
CA ILE A 78 3.26 8.25 -0.45
C ILE A 78 1.82 7.88 -0.82
N LEU A 79 1.62 7.37 -2.02
CA LEU A 79 0.35 6.83 -2.51
C LEU A 79 0.39 5.31 -2.38
N TYR A 80 -0.38 4.77 -1.45
CA TYR A 80 -0.35 3.35 -1.11
C TYR A 80 -1.69 2.70 -1.42
N ASN A 81 -1.71 1.90 -2.48
CA ASN A 81 -2.92 1.19 -2.90
C ASN A 81 -2.98 -0.17 -2.23
N ILE A 82 -3.88 -0.35 -1.30
CA ILE A 82 -4.16 -1.63 -0.65
C ILE A 82 -5.66 -1.77 -0.42
N SER A 83 -6.19 -2.96 -0.69
CA SER A 83 -7.56 -3.31 -0.37
C SER A 83 -7.59 -4.46 0.64
N TYR A 84 -8.72 -4.66 1.27
CA TYR A 84 -8.90 -5.75 2.21
C TYR A 84 -9.18 -7.07 1.50
N VAL A 85 -8.85 -8.16 2.15
CA VAL A 85 -9.26 -9.52 1.78
C VAL A 85 -10.51 -9.94 2.55
N ASN A 86 -11.25 -10.93 2.04
CA ASN A 86 -12.53 -11.32 2.63
C ASN A 86 -12.39 -11.79 4.08
N ASP A 87 -11.28 -12.48 4.38
CA ASP A 87 -11.07 -13.12 5.68
C ASP A 87 -10.57 -12.14 6.75
N ASN A 88 -10.05 -10.98 6.35
CA ASN A 88 -9.64 -9.92 7.28
C ASN A 88 -9.92 -8.52 6.69
N PRO A 89 -11.17 -8.04 6.80
CA PRO A 89 -11.54 -6.74 6.24
C PRO A 89 -10.95 -5.54 7.00
N ILE A 90 -10.43 -5.74 8.20
CA ILE A 90 -9.85 -4.67 9.02
C ILE A 90 -8.34 -4.51 8.83
N LEU A 91 -7.67 -5.42 8.11
CA LEU A 91 -6.23 -5.43 7.93
C LEU A 91 -5.65 -4.08 7.44
N PRO A 92 -6.22 -3.40 6.42
CA PRO A 92 -5.72 -2.11 5.99
C PRO A 92 -5.76 -1.05 7.09
N PHE A 93 -6.80 -1.05 7.91
CA PHE A 93 -6.94 -0.08 9.02
C PHE A 93 -5.96 -0.35 10.15
N GLN A 94 -5.69 -1.62 10.47
CA GLN A 94 -4.66 -2.01 11.42
C GLN A 94 -3.27 -1.60 10.94
N LEU A 95 -2.99 -1.76 9.64
CA LEU A 95 -1.75 -1.30 9.04
C LEU A 95 -1.61 0.23 9.10
N ILE A 96 -2.66 0.97 8.78
CA ILE A 96 -2.66 2.43 8.82
C ILE A 96 -2.42 2.93 10.25
N GLU A 97 -3.07 2.32 11.23
CA GLU A 97 -2.87 2.66 12.64
C GLU A 97 -1.43 2.38 13.07
N LYS A 98 -0.89 1.23 12.70
CA LYS A 98 0.50 0.85 13.00
C LYS A 98 1.52 1.83 12.39
N ILE A 99 1.32 2.22 11.12
CA ILE A 99 2.16 3.22 10.47
C ILE A 99 2.05 4.55 11.21
N HIS A 100 0.83 4.99 11.53
CA HIS A 100 0.62 6.25 12.23
C HIS A 100 1.28 6.26 13.62
N SER A 101 1.16 5.18 14.38
CA SER A 101 1.68 5.12 15.76
C SER A 101 3.20 4.97 15.81
N GLU A 102 3.81 4.24 14.87
CA GLU A 102 5.22 3.83 14.95
C GLU A 102 6.16 4.51 13.94
N THR A 103 5.67 5.45 13.13
CA THR A 103 6.48 6.25 12.19
C THR A 103 6.16 7.74 12.33
N ASN A 104 6.89 8.60 11.63
CA ASN A 104 6.53 10.02 11.51
C ASN A 104 5.55 10.30 10.36
N LEU A 105 5.01 9.24 9.73
CA LEU A 105 4.00 9.36 8.69
C LEU A 105 2.59 9.35 9.28
N THR A 106 1.67 9.97 8.57
CA THR A 106 0.24 9.95 8.89
C THR A 106 -0.62 9.92 7.63
N LEU A 107 -1.83 9.40 7.76
CA LEU A 107 -2.82 9.45 6.69
C LEU A 107 -3.31 10.90 6.51
N ALA A 108 -3.15 11.44 5.31
CA ALA A 108 -3.63 12.77 4.94
C ALA A 108 -4.97 12.73 4.20
N ASP A 109 -5.17 11.72 3.34
CA ASP A 109 -6.37 11.59 2.53
C ASP A 109 -6.56 10.16 2.03
N VAL A 110 -7.72 9.86 1.45
CA VAL A 110 -8.01 8.58 0.78
C VAL A 110 -8.63 8.85 -0.59
N ILE A 111 -7.94 8.42 -1.64
CA ILE A 111 -8.45 8.46 -3.00
C ILE A 111 -9.21 7.17 -3.27
N TYR A 112 -10.45 7.26 -3.74
CA TYR A 112 -11.26 6.10 -4.11
C TYR A 112 -11.20 5.89 -5.62
N TRP A 113 -10.38 4.91 -6.04
CA TRP A 113 -10.27 4.55 -7.44
C TRP A 113 -11.43 3.65 -7.88
N LYS A 114 -12.32 4.19 -8.70
CA LYS A 114 -13.44 3.45 -9.31
C LYS A 114 -12.97 2.68 -10.55
N LYS A 115 -13.08 1.36 -10.51
CA LYS A 115 -12.75 0.47 -11.63
C LYS A 115 -13.86 0.51 -12.70
N LYS A 116 -13.48 0.68 -13.97
CA LYS A 116 -14.46 0.65 -15.08
C LYS A 116 -14.99 -0.75 -15.34
N ASN A 117 -14.17 -1.78 -15.20
CA ASN A 117 -14.46 -3.18 -15.54
C ASN A 117 -14.29 -4.09 -14.33
N SER A 118 -14.89 -3.74 -13.19
CA SER A 118 -14.90 -4.63 -12.04
C SER A 118 -15.77 -5.85 -12.33
N MET A 119 -15.18 -7.04 -12.23
CA MET A 119 -15.94 -8.28 -12.30
C MET A 119 -16.89 -8.35 -11.09
N PRO A 120 -18.19 -8.57 -11.29
CA PRO A 120 -19.11 -8.81 -10.19
C PRO A 120 -18.69 -10.09 -9.45
N PHE A 121 -18.81 -10.09 -8.13
CA PHE A 121 -18.62 -11.31 -7.33
C PHE A 121 -19.80 -12.26 -7.57
N GLN A 122 -19.77 -13.02 -8.67
CA GLN A 122 -20.87 -13.89 -9.09
C GLN A 122 -21.06 -15.12 -8.19
N SER A 123 -20.07 -15.49 -7.40
CA SER A 123 -20.06 -16.74 -6.64
C SER A 123 -20.38 -16.59 -5.15
N SER A 124 -20.50 -15.38 -4.64
CA SER A 124 -20.79 -15.14 -3.22
C SER A 124 -22.14 -14.47 -3.03
N ARG A 125 -23.02 -15.11 -2.25
CA ARG A 125 -24.31 -14.52 -1.83
C ARG A 125 -24.16 -13.44 -0.75
N THR A 126 -22.97 -13.31 -0.15
CA THR A 126 -22.72 -12.48 1.02
C THR A 126 -21.78 -11.31 0.77
N ASN A 127 -21.02 -11.33 -0.33
CA ASN A 127 -20.02 -10.31 -0.62
C ASN A 127 -20.49 -9.36 -1.72
N LEU A 128 -20.40 -8.06 -1.45
CA LEU A 128 -20.63 -7.02 -2.45
C LEU A 128 -19.49 -6.97 -3.48
N SER A 129 -19.81 -6.64 -4.72
CA SER A 129 -18.81 -6.41 -5.76
C SER A 129 -17.92 -5.22 -5.42
N ARG A 130 -16.60 -5.42 -5.51
CA ARG A 130 -15.63 -4.37 -5.21
C ARG A 130 -15.32 -3.56 -6.45
N ILE A 131 -16.09 -2.51 -6.66
CA ILE A 131 -15.93 -1.59 -7.80
C ILE A 131 -14.97 -0.43 -7.48
N VAL A 132 -14.55 -0.31 -6.21
CA VAL A 132 -13.68 0.76 -5.72
C VAL A 132 -12.49 0.15 -4.98
N GLU A 133 -11.32 0.73 -5.20
CA GLU A 133 -10.12 0.46 -4.40
C GLU A 133 -9.60 1.75 -3.77
N PRO A 134 -9.29 1.74 -2.47
CA PRO A 134 -8.71 2.89 -1.81
C PRO A 134 -7.22 3.00 -2.14
N VAL A 135 -6.76 4.24 -2.36
CA VAL A 135 -5.36 4.63 -2.36
C VAL A 135 -5.16 5.55 -1.19
N TYR A 136 -4.45 5.10 -0.19
CA TYR A 136 -4.16 5.86 1.03
C TYR A 136 -3.01 6.83 0.76
N VAL A 137 -3.21 8.08 1.11
CA VAL A 137 -2.24 9.15 0.92
C VAL A 137 -1.56 9.44 2.25
N PHE A 138 -0.27 9.10 2.36
CA PHE A 138 0.52 9.37 3.54
C PHE A 138 1.46 10.56 3.31
N VAL A 139 1.63 11.35 4.36
CA VAL A 139 2.57 12.47 4.42
C VAL A 139 3.29 12.46 5.77
N ASN A 140 4.37 13.21 5.89
CA ASN A 140 4.99 13.46 7.19
C ASN A 140 4.01 14.19 8.11
N LYS A 141 3.92 13.78 9.38
CA LYS A 141 3.02 14.38 10.40
C LYS A 141 3.14 15.90 10.51
N GLN A 142 4.36 16.43 10.36
CA GLN A 142 4.63 17.86 10.40
C GLN A 142 3.94 18.62 9.27
N ASN A 143 3.72 17.95 8.12
CA ASN A 143 3.18 18.56 6.92
C ASN A 143 1.67 18.34 6.74
N LEU A 144 1.01 17.60 7.63
CA LEU A 144 -0.41 17.31 7.50
C LEU A 144 -1.27 18.58 7.33
N LYS A 145 -0.97 19.66 8.06
CA LYS A 145 -1.73 20.93 7.98
C LYS A 145 -1.41 21.75 6.73
N SER A 146 -0.23 21.57 6.15
CA SER A 146 0.22 22.26 4.93
C SER A 146 -0.03 21.44 3.67
N PHE A 147 -0.42 20.18 3.80
CA PHE A 147 -0.72 19.32 2.66
C PHE A 147 -1.89 19.91 1.87
N LYS A 148 -1.60 20.26 0.62
CA LYS A 148 -2.59 20.82 -0.31
C LYS A 148 -2.80 19.82 -1.43
N THR A 149 -4.02 19.34 -1.56
CA THR A 149 -4.45 18.71 -2.79
C THR A 149 -4.60 19.80 -3.85
N ASN A 150 -4.12 19.53 -5.07
CA ASN A 150 -4.33 20.44 -6.19
C ASN A 150 -5.83 20.50 -6.51
N LYS A 151 -6.47 21.63 -6.22
CA LYS A 151 -7.93 21.81 -6.41
C LYS A 151 -8.31 22.14 -7.87
N GLU A 152 -7.36 22.19 -8.79
CA GLU A 152 -7.61 22.56 -10.18
C GLU A 152 -8.11 21.40 -11.05
N ILE A 153 -8.38 20.23 -10.48
CA ILE A 153 -9.01 19.11 -11.18
C ILE A 153 -10.43 18.93 -10.62
N SER A 154 -11.29 19.86 -10.96
CA SER A 154 -12.74 19.70 -10.77
C SER A 154 -13.45 19.68 -12.13
#